data_6e1fae2860687f596dc8f276dd5510d6
#
_entry.id   6e1fae2860687f596dc8f276dd5510d6
#
_cell.length_a   1.000
_cell.length_b   1.000
_cell.length_c   1.000
_cell.angle_alpha   90.00
_cell.angle_beta   90.00
_cell.angle_gamma   90.00
#
_symmetry.space_group_name_H-M   'P 1'
#
loop_
_entity.id
_entity.type
_entity.pdbx_description
1 polymer ?
#
loop_
_entity_poly.entity_id
_entity_poly.type
_entity_poly.pdbx_seq_one_letter_code
_entity_poly.pdbx_strand_id
1 'polypeptide(L)'
;IQPIILRKSSLFGYEILAGERRFRAASFLGLETIPAVIKELSDDEMLKQAIIENLQREDLNPIEEAESYQNLIDKGLTHDEIAKIMGKSRPYISNIVRLLQLSKEVRQAIKEEEISQGHARLLVPLKEEEQLLWLEKICREDLSVRAVEKLLQQKKSLKKKPNKELFAKSEEEKIKKILGLEVSIQLKSQSKGKLIIPFESE
;
A
#
# COMPACT_ATOMS: atom_id res chain seq x y z
N ILE A 1 42.61 -4.55 -8.08
CA ILE A 1 41.76 -3.42 -7.66
C ILE A 1 40.49 -3.46 -8.51
N GLN A 2 39.33 -3.45 -7.90
CA GLN A 2 38.07 -3.39 -8.64
C GLN A 2 37.96 -2.06 -9.41
N PRO A 3 37.60 -2.05 -10.71
CA PRO A 3 37.49 -0.83 -11.48
C PRO A 3 36.42 0.11 -10.93
N ILE A 4 36.60 1.42 -11.14
CA ILE A 4 35.52 2.41 -10.94
C ILE A 4 34.58 2.34 -12.13
N ILE A 5 33.34 2.80 -11.94
CA ILE A 5 32.34 2.87 -13.02
C ILE A 5 32.15 4.32 -13.40
N LEU A 6 32.32 4.59 -14.69
CA LEU A 6 32.18 5.91 -15.29
C LEU A 6 31.04 5.93 -16.32
N ARG A 7 30.50 7.11 -16.59
CA ARG A 7 29.73 7.39 -17.80
C ARG A 7 30.32 8.56 -18.56
N LYS A 8 29.99 8.66 -19.82
CA LYS A 8 30.29 9.84 -20.61
C LYS A 8 29.36 10.98 -20.17
N SER A 9 29.93 12.12 -19.78
CA SER A 9 29.13 13.29 -19.40
C SER A 9 28.44 13.89 -20.62
N SER A 10 27.23 14.41 -20.43
CA SER A 10 26.50 15.14 -21.48
C SER A 10 27.16 16.48 -21.83
N LEU A 11 27.95 17.04 -20.90
CA LEU A 11 28.63 18.33 -21.11
C LEU A 11 30.07 18.13 -21.58
N PHE A 12 30.91 17.48 -20.78
CA PHE A 12 32.31 17.22 -21.11
C PHE A 12 32.93 16.16 -20.17
N GLY A 13 33.72 15.22 -20.74
CA GLY A 13 34.48 14.25 -20.00
C GLY A 13 33.66 13.08 -19.46
N TYR A 14 33.95 12.63 -18.26
CA TYR A 14 33.34 11.46 -17.60
C TYR A 14 32.86 11.80 -16.20
N GLU A 15 31.76 11.17 -15.79
CA GLU A 15 31.20 11.25 -14.44
C GLU A 15 31.35 9.91 -13.73
N ILE A 16 31.69 9.94 -12.44
CA ILE A 16 31.86 8.73 -11.63
C ILE A 16 30.47 8.27 -11.17
N LEU A 17 30.05 7.09 -11.61
CA LEU A 17 28.81 6.45 -11.16
C LEU A 17 29.00 5.66 -9.89
N ALA A 18 30.13 4.95 -9.76
CA ALA A 18 30.47 4.18 -8.56
C ALA A 18 31.99 4.11 -8.37
N GLY A 19 32.40 4.10 -7.10
CA GLY A 19 33.83 4.00 -6.76
C GLY A 19 34.48 5.31 -6.35
N GLU A 20 33.72 6.36 -5.94
CA GLU A 20 34.21 7.66 -5.49
C GLU A 20 35.36 7.55 -4.45
N ARG A 21 35.21 6.66 -3.44
CA ARG A 21 36.24 6.46 -2.42
C ARG A 21 37.54 5.90 -3.02
N ARG A 22 37.45 5.03 -4.04
CA ARG A 22 38.60 4.45 -4.76
C ARG A 22 39.28 5.53 -5.61
N PHE A 23 38.50 6.37 -6.28
CA PHE A 23 39.01 7.46 -7.07
C PHE A 23 39.76 8.47 -6.17
N ARG A 24 39.19 8.87 -5.03
CA ARG A 24 39.84 9.77 -4.08
C ARG A 24 41.14 9.16 -3.50
N ALA A 25 41.12 7.88 -3.18
CA ALA A 25 42.32 7.19 -2.69
C ALA A 25 43.42 7.15 -3.77
N ALA A 26 43.07 6.86 -5.04
CA ALA A 26 44.02 6.85 -6.15
C ALA A 26 44.61 8.26 -6.39
N SER A 27 43.76 9.29 -6.37
CA SER A 27 44.20 10.68 -6.47
C SER A 27 45.14 11.11 -5.33
N PHE A 28 44.85 10.69 -4.08
CA PHE A 28 45.67 10.96 -2.92
C PHE A 28 47.06 10.29 -3.04
N LEU A 29 47.09 9.08 -3.62
CA LEU A 29 48.35 8.34 -3.85
C LEU A 29 49.11 8.80 -5.11
N GLY A 30 48.60 9.81 -5.85
CA GLY A 30 49.25 10.32 -7.04
C GLY A 30 49.27 9.32 -8.23
N LEU A 31 48.34 8.37 -8.27
CA LEU A 31 48.29 7.42 -9.38
C LEU A 31 47.84 8.14 -10.67
N GLU A 32 48.62 7.99 -11.74
CA GLU A 32 48.31 8.60 -13.04
C GLU A 32 47.08 7.97 -13.72
N THR A 33 46.82 6.68 -13.45
CA THR A 33 45.71 5.94 -14.07
C THR A 33 45.04 5.03 -13.06
N ILE A 34 43.76 4.81 -13.25
CA ILE A 34 42.95 3.87 -12.44
C ILE A 34 42.06 3.05 -13.41
N PRO A 35 41.91 1.73 -13.16
CA PRO A 35 40.99 0.92 -13.97
C PRO A 35 39.56 1.44 -13.88
N ALA A 36 38.93 1.64 -15.04
CA ALA A 36 37.57 2.14 -15.13
C ALA A 36 36.77 1.37 -16.18
N VAL A 37 35.47 1.18 -15.92
CA VAL A 37 34.49 0.66 -16.88
C VAL A 37 33.57 1.81 -17.26
N ILE A 38 33.51 2.10 -18.57
CA ILE A 38 32.60 3.12 -19.10
C ILE A 38 31.27 2.46 -19.43
N LYS A 39 30.18 2.95 -18.82
CA LYS A 39 28.82 2.56 -19.16
C LYS A 39 28.12 3.69 -19.91
N GLU A 40 27.46 3.34 -21.01
CA GLU A 40 26.54 4.25 -21.71
C GLU A 40 25.19 4.16 -21.00
N LEU A 41 24.90 5.12 -20.16
CA LEU A 41 23.63 5.25 -19.44
C LEU A 41 23.05 6.63 -19.69
N SER A 42 21.78 6.68 -20.02
CA SER A 42 21.01 7.94 -20.03
C SER A 42 20.86 8.49 -18.61
N ASP A 43 20.57 9.81 -18.51
CA ASP A 43 20.33 10.45 -17.20
C ASP A 43 19.17 9.79 -16.45
N ASP A 44 18.13 9.34 -17.16
CA ASP A 44 16.98 8.67 -16.60
C ASP A 44 17.33 7.26 -16.05
N GLU A 45 18.14 6.50 -16.78
CA GLU A 45 18.65 5.20 -16.30
C GLU A 45 19.55 5.34 -15.08
N MET A 46 20.37 6.40 -15.04
CA MET A 46 21.20 6.69 -13.88
C MET A 46 20.38 7.04 -12.64
N LEU A 47 19.35 7.86 -12.81
CA LEU A 47 18.46 8.21 -11.72
C LEU A 47 17.71 6.97 -11.19
N LYS A 48 17.24 6.09 -12.09
CA LYS A 48 16.64 4.80 -11.71
C LYS A 48 17.62 3.94 -10.90
N GLN A 49 18.88 3.82 -11.34
CA GLN A 49 19.90 3.07 -10.61
C GLN A 49 20.20 3.66 -9.24
N ALA A 50 20.29 4.98 -9.11
CA ALA A 50 20.50 5.63 -7.82
C ALA A 50 19.35 5.38 -6.83
N ILE A 51 18.10 5.40 -7.31
CA ILE A 51 16.93 5.07 -6.49
C ILE A 51 16.99 3.60 -6.04
N ILE A 52 17.34 2.67 -6.95
CA ILE A 52 17.44 1.24 -6.65
C ILE A 52 18.55 0.98 -5.62
N GLU A 53 19.73 1.64 -5.76
CA GLU A 53 20.81 1.53 -4.79
C GLU A 53 20.37 2.01 -3.40
N ASN A 54 19.68 3.15 -3.33
CA ASN A 54 19.14 3.67 -2.07
C ASN A 54 18.10 2.71 -1.45
N LEU A 55 17.25 2.09 -2.27
CA LEU A 55 16.26 1.09 -1.82
C LEU A 55 16.86 -0.20 -1.28
N GLN A 56 18.13 -0.51 -1.58
CA GLN A 56 18.83 -1.68 -1.05
C GLN A 56 19.43 -1.45 0.34
N ARG A 57 19.25 -0.25 0.91
CA ARG A 57 19.65 0.03 2.30
C ARG A 57 18.68 -0.68 3.25
N GLU A 58 19.22 -1.20 4.36
CA GLU A 58 18.45 -1.96 5.35
C GLU A 58 17.65 -1.07 6.32
N ASP A 59 17.88 0.25 6.31
CA ASP A 59 17.39 1.22 7.30
C ASP A 59 16.22 2.10 6.80
N LEU A 60 15.58 1.77 5.68
CA LEU A 60 14.45 2.54 5.13
C LEU A 60 13.17 2.28 5.92
N ASN A 61 12.47 3.35 6.29
CA ASN A 61 11.12 3.21 6.80
C ASN A 61 10.10 2.91 5.67
N PRO A 62 8.92 2.34 6.00
CA PRO A 62 7.93 1.95 4.97
C PRO A 62 7.42 3.09 4.10
N ILE A 63 7.46 4.34 4.56
CA ILE A 63 7.03 5.51 3.77
C ILE A 63 8.12 5.93 2.80
N GLU A 64 9.39 5.92 3.20
CA GLU A 64 10.54 6.19 2.31
C GLU A 64 10.63 5.12 1.21
N GLU A 65 10.40 3.85 1.56
CA GLU A 65 10.31 2.76 0.61
C GLU A 65 9.16 3.00 -0.40
N ALA A 66 7.99 3.44 0.07
CA ALA A 66 6.85 3.76 -0.77
C ALA A 66 7.14 4.92 -1.73
N GLU A 67 7.76 6.00 -1.24
CA GLU A 67 8.15 7.16 -2.04
C GLU A 67 9.16 6.78 -3.12
N SER A 68 10.12 5.93 -2.78
CA SER A 68 11.12 5.43 -3.74
C SER A 68 10.50 4.54 -4.82
N TYR A 69 9.57 3.66 -4.47
CA TYR A 69 8.82 2.88 -5.47
C TYR A 69 7.95 3.77 -6.35
N GLN A 70 7.28 4.78 -5.79
CA GLN A 70 6.50 5.72 -6.57
C GLN A 70 7.37 6.47 -7.58
N ASN A 71 8.55 6.93 -7.17
CA ASN A 71 9.51 7.58 -8.07
C ASN A 71 9.93 6.67 -9.23
N LEU A 72 10.14 5.38 -8.99
CA LEU A 72 10.43 4.41 -10.07
C LEU A 72 9.25 4.21 -11.02
N ILE A 73 8.02 4.20 -10.49
CA ILE A 73 6.79 4.11 -11.29
C ILE A 73 6.62 5.35 -12.16
N ASP A 74 6.85 6.54 -11.61
CA ASP A 74 6.79 7.82 -12.33
C ASP A 74 7.85 7.90 -13.45
N LYS A 75 8.95 7.14 -13.30
CA LYS A 75 9.99 6.93 -14.33
C LYS A 75 9.68 5.82 -15.33
N GLY A 76 8.46 5.28 -15.30
CA GLY A 76 7.93 4.32 -16.26
C GLY A 76 8.18 2.84 -15.93
N LEU A 77 8.68 2.50 -14.74
CA LEU A 77 8.77 1.11 -14.33
C LEU A 77 7.41 0.59 -13.85
N THR A 78 7.08 -0.62 -14.21
CA THR A 78 5.90 -1.32 -13.70
C THR A 78 6.14 -1.92 -12.34
N HIS A 79 5.07 -2.19 -11.58
CA HIS A 79 5.17 -2.91 -10.30
C HIS A 79 5.85 -4.28 -10.43
N ASP A 80 5.68 -4.97 -11.58
CA ASP A 80 6.30 -6.28 -11.83
C ASP A 80 7.82 -6.17 -12.04
N GLU A 81 8.28 -5.14 -12.75
CA GLU A 81 9.70 -4.88 -12.96
C GLU A 81 10.39 -4.50 -11.64
N ILE A 82 9.77 -3.59 -10.86
CA ILE A 82 10.28 -3.21 -9.54
C ILE A 82 10.36 -4.44 -8.62
N ALA A 83 9.32 -5.27 -8.60
CA ALA A 83 9.29 -6.50 -7.81
C ALA A 83 10.44 -7.46 -8.17
N LYS A 84 10.72 -7.64 -9.45
CA LYS A 84 11.85 -8.46 -9.94
C LYS A 84 13.19 -7.88 -9.51
N ILE A 85 13.40 -6.57 -9.67
CA ILE A 85 14.64 -5.89 -9.29
C ILE A 85 14.92 -6.01 -7.79
N MET A 86 13.87 -5.83 -6.97
CA MET A 86 13.97 -5.82 -5.52
C MET A 86 13.88 -7.22 -4.89
N GLY A 87 13.62 -8.28 -5.66
CA GLY A 87 13.42 -9.63 -5.13
C GLY A 87 12.16 -9.73 -4.25
N LYS A 88 11.15 -8.89 -4.48
CA LYS A 88 9.89 -8.85 -3.74
C LYS A 88 8.73 -9.33 -4.61
N SER A 89 7.57 -9.58 -4.02
CA SER A 89 6.37 -9.89 -4.80
C SER A 89 5.68 -8.60 -5.30
N ARG A 90 5.02 -8.68 -6.47
CA ARG A 90 4.20 -7.56 -6.99
C ARG A 90 3.15 -7.05 -5.98
N PRO A 91 2.41 -7.92 -5.25
CA PRO A 91 1.50 -7.48 -4.19
C PRO A 91 2.19 -6.71 -3.07
N TYR A 92 3.46 -7.05 -2.73
CA TYR A 92 4.24 -6.30 -1.75
C TYR A 92 4.44 -4.87 -2.23
N ILE A 93 4.98 -4.67 -3.44
CA ILE A 93 5.21 -3.33 -4.03
C ILE A 93 3.91 -2.51 -4.05
N SER A 94 2.81 -3.12 -4.55
CA SER A 94 1.51 -2.45 -4.61
C SER A 94 0.99 -2.03 -3.21
N ASN A 95 1.18 -2.86 -2.19
CA ASN A 95 0.77 -2.55 -0.82
C ASN A 95 1.61 -1.43 -0.20
N ILE A 96 2.91 -1.40 -0.46
CA ILE A 96 3.80 -0.34 0.02
C ILE A 96 3.42 1.00 -0.62
N VAL A 97 3.32 1.06 -1.94
CA VAL A 97 2.96 2.30 -2.66
C VAL A 97 1.61 2.86 -2.18
N ARG A 98 0.63 2.00 -1.87
CA ARG A 98 -0.66 2.42 -1.34
C ARG A 98 -0.58 3.14 0.00
N LEU A 99 0.50 3.00 0.77
CA LEU A 99 0.68 3.75 2.02
C LEU A 99 0.74 5.25 1.79
N LEU A 100 1.12 5.70 0.60
CA LEU A 100 1.12 7.13 0.23
C LEU A 100 -0.30 7.75 0.15
N GLN A 101 -1.35 6.92 0.13
CA GLN A 101 -2.75 7.36 0.18
C GLN A 101 -3.25 7.68 1.60
N LEU A 102 -2.43 7.39 2.61
CA LEU A 102 -2.73 7.70 4.00
C LEU A 102 -2.59 9.19 4.29
N SER A 103 -3.33 9.69 5.29
CA SER A 103 -3.19 11.05 5.79
C SER A 103 -1.76 11.33 6.29
N LYS A 104 -1.39 12.60 6.39
CA LYS A 104 -0.04 12.99 6.83
C LYS A 104 0.27 12.49 8.23
N GLU A 105 -0.69 12.56 9.12
CA GLU A 105 -0.60 12.13 10.51
C GLU A 105 -0.35 10.63 10.62
N VAL A 106 -1.10 9.84 9.86
CA VAL A 106 -0.91 8.37 9.83
C VAL A 106 0.45 8.00 9.25
N ARG A 107 0.89 8.70 8.17
CA ARG A 107 2.24 8.49 7.63
C ARG A 107 3.34 8.86 8.63
N GLN A 108 3.13 9.93 9.42
CA GLN A 108 4.07 10.32 10.46
C GLN A 108 4.14 9.25 11.57
N ALA A 109 3.01 8.74 12.03
CA ALA A 109 2.94 7.67 13.03
C ALA A 109 3.64 6.37 12.56
N ILE A 110 3.66 6.10 11.24
CA ILE A 110 4.45 4.99 10.67
C ILE A 110 5.95 5.29 10.75
N LYS A 111 6.37 6.53 10.44
CA LYS A 111 7.78 6.94 10.51
C LYS A 111 8.32 6.91 11.93
N GLU A 112 7.48 7.21 12.91
CA GLU A 112 7.79 7.20 14.35
C GLU A 112 7.60 5.81 15.00
N GLU A 113 7.27 4.79 14.20
CA GLU A 113 7.03 3.42 14.63
C GLU A 113 5.88 3.25 15.65
N GLU A 114 5.02 4.26 15.82
CA GLU A 114 3.83 4.21 16.69
C GLU A 114 2.82 3.16 16.21
N ILE A 115 2.72 2.97 14.89
CA ILE A 115 1.90 1.94 14.28
C ILE A 115 2.69 1.14 13.24
N SER A 116 2.43 -0.16 13.17
CA SER A 116 3.09 -1.03 12.19
C SER A 116 2.52 -0.85 10.78
N GLN A 117 3.30 -1.26 9.77
CA GLN A 117 2.86 -1.35 8.38
C GLN A 117 1.57 -2.19 8.22
N GLY A 118 1.37 -3.21 9.06
CA GLY A 118 0.15 -4.01 9.07
C GLY A 118 -1.09 -3.20 9.45
N HIS A 119 -1.00 -2.33 10.45
CA HIS A 119 -2.05 -1.38 10.82
C HIS A 119 -2.33 -0.41 9.68
N ALA A 120 -1.28 0.20 9.14
CA ALA A 120 -1.36 1.15 8.05
C ALA A 120 -2.14 0.60 6.84
N ARG A 121 -1.86 -0.64 6.42
CA ARG A 121 -2.58 -1.29 5.30
C ARG A 121 -4.09 -1.41 5.54
N LEU A 122 -4.52 -1.59 6.77
CA LEU A 122 -5.94 -1.67 7.12
C LEU A 122 -6.62 -0.29 7.04
N LEU A 123 -5.86 0.80 7.23
CA LEU A 123 -6.36 2.16 7.20
C LEU A 123 -6.46 2.74 5.78
N VAL A 124 -5.65 2.27 4.82
CA VAL A 124 -5.66 2.76 3.42
C VAL A 124 -7.07 2.86 2.79
N PRO A 125 -7.99 1.88 2.95
CA PRO A 125 -9.32 1.97 2.32
C PRO A 125 -10.30 2.89 3.06
N LEU A 126 -9.91 3.54 4.15
CA LEU A 126 -10.74 4.41 4.95
C LEU A 126 -10.61 5.86 4.49
N LYS A 127 -11.63 6.69 4.79
CA LYS A 127 -11.56 8.13 4.61
C LYS A 127 -10.61 8.74 5.63
N GLU A 128 -10.03 9.89 5.32
CA GLU A 128 -9.05 10.58 6.16
C GLU A 128 -9.54 10.78 7.61
N GLU A 129 -10.77 11.23 7.80
CA GLU A 129 -11.38 11.37 9.13
C GLU A 129 -11.43 10.04 9.92
N GLU A 130 -11.76 8.93 9.21
CA GLU A 130 -11.79 7.61 9.82
C GLU A 130 -10.36 7.08 10.10
N GLN A 131 -9.38 7.43 9.26
CA GLN A 131 -7.98 7.07 9.48
C GLN A 131 -7.46 7.66 10.78
N LEU A 132 -7.74 8.95 11.05
CA LEU A 132 -7.33 9.64 12.27
C LEU A 132 -7.98 9.04 13.52
N LEU A 133 -9.28 8.79 13.48
CA LEU A 133 -9.99 8.14 14.58
C LEU A 133 -9.43 6.74 14.91
N TRP A 134 -9.07 5.97 13.86
CA TRP A 134 -8.49 4.67 14.06
C TRP A 134 -7.03 4.73 14.53
N LEU A 135 -6.25 5.71 14.06
CA LEU A 135 -4.90 5.96 14.57
C LEU A 135 -4.93 6.20 16.08
N GLU A 136 -5.75 7.16 16.53
CA GLU A 136 -5.90 7.46 17.96
C GLU A 136 -6.32 6.22 18.76
N LYS A 137 -7.27 5.44 18.25
CA LYS A 137 -7.74 4.23 18.91
C LYS A 137 -6.66 3.15 19.00
N ILE A 138 -5.88 2.94 17.94
CA ILE A 138 -4.79 1.95 17.90
C ILE A 138 -3.74 2.32 18.94
N CYS A 139 -3.29 3.58 18.96
CA CYS A 139 -2.26 4.05 19.90
C CYS A 139 -2.76 4.03 21.35
N ARG A 140 -4.01 4.46 21.62
CA ARG A 140 -4.57 4.50 22.98
C ARG A 140 -4.80 3.11 23.58
N GLU A 141 -5.27 2.16 22.78
CA GLU A 141 -5.70 0.82 23.23
C GLU A 141 -4.64 -0.26 22.94
N ASP A 142 -3.50 0.10 22.38
CA ASP A 142 -2.43 -0.80 21.94
C ASP A 142 -2.96 -2.01 21.16
N LEU A 143 -3.80 -1.75 20.16
CA LEU A 143 -4.50 -2.78 19.42
C LEU A 143 -3.54 -3.52 18.48
N SER A 144 -3.61 -4.84 18.48
CA SER A 144 -2.91 -5.64 17.46
C SER A 144 -3.57 -5.51 16.07
N VAL A 145 -2.82 -5.76 15.00
CA VAL A 145 -3.32 -5.75 13.60
C VAL A 145 -4.58 -6.63 13.45
N ARG A 146 -4.61 -7.82 14.07
CA ARG A 146 -5.75 -8.74 14.03
C ARG A 146 -6.97 -8.17 14.74
N ALA A 147 -6.78 -7.48 15.87
CA ALA A 147 -7.87 -6.84 16.61
C ALA A 147 -8.51 -5.72 15.77
N VAL A 148 -7.69 -4.86 15.15
CA VAL A 148 -8.16 -3.80 14.25
C VAL A 148 -8.93 -4.38 13.06
N GLU A 149 -8.41 -5.41 12.41
CA GLU A 149 -9.07 -6.08 11.30
C GLU A 149 -10.46 -6.62 11.70
N LYS A 150 -10.57 -7.31 12.83
CA LYS A 150 -11.84 -7.83 13.35
C LYS A 150 -12.84 -6.72 13.62
N LEU A 151 -12.41 -5.62 14.24
CA LEU A 151 -13.28 -4.47 14.54
C LEU A 151 -13.76 -3.77 13.25
N LEU A 152 -12.90 -3.61 12.25
CA LEU A 152 -13.27 -3.05 10.96
C LEU A 152 -14.26 -3.93 10.21
N GLN A 153 -14.12 -5.27 10.28
CA GLN A 153 -15.06 -6.20 9.67
C GLN A 153 -16.43 -6.15 10.36
N GLN A 154 -16.47 -6.08 11.68
CA GLN A 154 -17.71 -5.91 12.46
C GLN A 154 -18.43 -4.61 12.09
N LYS A 155 -17.71 -3.47 12.00
CA LYS A 155 -18.27 -2.18 11.56
C LYS A 155 -18.87 -2.27 10.16
N LYS A 156 -18.22 -2.98 9.22
CA LYS A 156 -18.73 -3.22 7.87
C LYS A 156 -19.98 -4.09 7.84
N SER A 157 -20.06 -5.11 8.69
CA SER A 157 -21.23 -5.99 8.78
C SER A 157 -22.45 -5.28 9.36
N LEU A 158 -22.26 -4.43 10.37
CA LEU A 158 -23.31 -3.60 10.96
C LEU A 158 -23.86 -2.56 9.97
N LYS A 159 -22.99 -1.94 9.14
CA LYS A 159 -23.43 -0.99 8.10
C LYS A 159 -24.21 -1.66 6.94
N LYS A 160 -24.07 -2.98 6.73
CA LYS A 160 -24.76 -3.70 5.65
C LYS A 160 -26.15 -4.22 6.04
N LYS A 161 -26.47 -4.37 7.34
CA LYS A 161 -27.71 -4.99 7.80
C LYS A 161 -28.93 -4.09 7.98
N PRO A 162 -28.86 -2.79 8.36
CA PRO A 162 -30.05 -2.11 8.88
C PRO A 162 -31.13 -1.81 7.85
N ASN A 163 -30.82 -1.58 6.60
CA ASN A 163 -31.82 -1.10 5.64
C ASN A 163 -32.61 -2.22 4.93
N LYS A 164 -32.05 -3.42 4.78
CA LYS A 164 -32.73 -4.54 4.10
C LYS A 164 -33.69 -5.29 5.00
N GLU A 165 -33.27 -5.55 6.25
CA GLU A 165 -34.11 -6.28 7.23
C GLU A 165 -35.26 -5.40 7.74
N LEU A 166 -35.05 -4.09 7.89
CA LEU A 166 -36.13 -3.14 8.27
C LEU A 166 -37.18 -3.01 7.16
N PHE A 167 -36.75 -2.88 5.89
CA PHE A 167 -37.66 -2.83 4.76
C PHE A 167 -38.45 -4.13 4.61
N ALA A 168 -37.77 -5.28 4.65
CA ALA A 168 -38.42 -6.59 4.55
C ALA A 168 -39.46 -6.79 5.67
N LYS A 169 -39.13 -6.47 6.93
CA LYS A 169 -40.04 -6.56 8.08
C LYS A 169 -41.24 -5.62 7.94
N SER A 170 -41.02 -4.39 7.49
CA SER A 170 -42.13 -3.44 7.23
C SER A 170 -43.09 -3.94 6.17
N GLU A 171 -42.59 -4.56 5.11
CA GLU A 171 -43.44 -5.17 4.07
C GLU A 171 -44.09 -6.48 4.51
N GLU A 172 -43.38 -7.32 5.30
CA GLU A 172 -43.94 -8.49 5.96
C GLU A 172 -45.18 -8.12 6.81
N GLU A 173 -45.04 -7.09 7.66
CA GLU A 173 -46.16 -6.62 8.49
C GLU A 173 -47.35 -6.10 7.69
N LYS A 174 -47.10 -5.39 6.59
CA LYS A 174 -48.20 -4.93 5.69
C LYS A 174 -48.93 -6.11 5.02
N ILE A 175 -48.17 -7.07 4.51
CA ILE A 175 -48.74 -8.23 3.84
C ILE A 175 -49.48 -9.11 4.86
N LYS A 176 -48.92 -9.28 6.06
CA LYS A 176 -49.59 -10.01 7.17
C LYS A 176 -50.94 -9.37 7.54
N LYS A 177 -50.99 -8.03 7.61
CA LYS A 177 -52.24 -7.30 7.90
C LYS A 177 -53.30 -7.48 6.79
N ILE A 178 -52.87 -7.59 5.54
CA ILE A 178 -53.79 -7.74 4.40
C ILE A 178 -54.28 -9.20 4.27
N LEU A 179 -53.40 -10.16 4.41
CA LEU A 179 -53.70 -11.59 4.18
C LEU A 179 -54.16 -12.33 5.42
N GLY A 180 -53.90 -11.81 6.62
CA GLY A 180 -54.21 -12.50 7.89
C GLY A 180 -53.33 -13.74 8.13
N LEU A 181 -52.24 -13.92 7.35
CA LEU A 181 -51.36 -15.07 7.42
C LEU A 181 -49.93 -14.66 7.80
N GLU A 182 -49.20 -15.58 8.39
CA GLU A 182 -47.74 -15.39 8.62
C GLU A 182 -47.02 -15.33 7.26
N VAL A 183 -46.18 -14.29 7.09
CA VAL A 183 -45.47 -14.06 5.85
C VAL A 183 -44.01 -13.76 6.17
N SER A 184 -43.09 -14.35 5.43
CA SER A 184 -41.65 -14.12 5.55
C SER A 184 -41.01 -13.77 4.20
N ILE A 185 -40.22 -12.70 4.16
CA ILE A 185 -39.54 -12.22 2.97
C ILE A 185 -38.04 -12.49 3.08
N GLN A 186 -37.51 -13.43 2.29
CA GLN A 186 -36.09 -13.72 2.18
C GLN A 186 -35.49 -13.02 0.98
N LEU A 187 -34.70 -11.98 1.20
CA LEU A 187 -34.00 -11.24 0.14
C LEU A 187 -32.67 -11.92 -0.24
N LYS A 188 -32.52 -12.34 -1.51
CA LYS A 188 -31.26 -12.86 -2.05
C LYS A 188 -30.35 -11.77 -2.62
N SER A 189 -30.93 -10.71 -3.22
CA SER A 189 -30.20 -9.56 -3.79
C SER A 189 -31.04 -8.28 -3.68
N GLN A 190 -30.62 -7.16 -4.28
CA GLN A 190 -31.38 -5.91 -4.28
C GLN A 190 -32.74 -6.01 -4.98
N SER A 191 -32.87 -6.90 -5.97
CA SER A 191 -34.07 -7.05 -6.82
C SER A 191 -34.65 -8.47 -6.85
N LYS A 192 -34.09 -9.40 -6.05
CA LYS A 192 -34.54 -10.81 -6.04
C LYS A 192 -34.70 -11.31 -4.61
N GLY A 193 -35.81 -11.93 -4.33
CA GLY A 193 -36.13 -12.53 -3.05
C GLY A 193 -37.14 -13.67 -3.20
N LYS A 194 -37.51 -14.26 -2.07
CA LYS A 194 -38.60 -15.24 -1.95
C LYS A 194 -39.59 -14.74 -0.91
N LEU A 195 -40.86 -14.81 -1.24
CA LEU A 195 -41.97 -14.66 -0.31
C LEU A 195 -42.42 -16.08 0.12
N ILE A 196 -42.43 -16.30 1.42
CA ILE A 196 -42.83 -17.61 1.99
C ILE A 196 -44.08 -17.37 2.82
N ILE A 197 -45.16 -18.07 2.47
CA ILE A 197 -46.43 -18.05 3.16
C ILE A 197 -46.69 -19.49 3.59
N PRO A 198 -46.48 -19.86 4.86
CA PRO A 198 -46.85 -21.18 5.35
C PRO A 198 -48.36 -21.29 5.38
N PHE A 199 -48.92 -22.42 4.95
CA PHE A 199 -50.33 -22.75 5.09
C PHE A 199 -50.47 -24.20 5.52
N GLU A 200 -51.49 -24.47 6.32
CA GLU A 200 -51.89 -25.82 6.69
C GLU A 200 -53.18 -26.14 5.90
N SER A 201 -53.19 -27.27 5.23
CA SER A 201 -54.40 -27.78 4.59
C SER A 201 -55.14 -28.68 5.62
N GLU A 202 -56.45 -28.52 5.73
CA GLU A 202 -57.31 -29.50 6.41
C GLU A 202 -57.31 -30.84 5.70
#